data_e1a32c4fc8bedd1a9396db5cf89f32a2
#
_entry.id   e1a32c4fc8bedd1a9396db5cf89f32a2
#
_cell.length_a   1.000
_cell.length_b   1.000
_cell.length_c   1.000
_cell.angle_alpha   90.00
_cell.angle_beta   90.00
_cell.angle_gamma   90.00
#
_symmetry.space_group_name_H-M   'P 1'
#
loop_
_entity.id
_entity.type
_entity.pdbx_description
1 polymer ?
#
loop_
_entity_poly.entity_id
_entity_poly.type
_entity_poly.pdbx_seq_one_letter_code
_entity_poly.pdbx_strand_id
1 'polypeptide(L)'
;PLCCDFVTLQPSHNDMVMKDYTAGHLSCEESRNYLKALQDQISDRQVTFYPGLGFHNIMVIQSRPFTKFLTPPNELIGEGIRKFMPDGDEFNDLIYIINQAQIILHNHPVNQKRKRENLDSANSIWLWGNGKKGTLPPFEKKFGKSASLISASLLFQGMAKAAGIGVVSVKGATGFSETNFDNKVETAIHELQNKDIVYLNVAGAEELSLKGNIDDKILTIEDIDSKVIGPLSKEISLNSGVKMMVVVNHVSSAVAVKYEN
;
A
#
# COMPACT_ATOMS: atom_id res chain seq x y z
N PRO A 1 11.35 -8.62 9.09
CA PRO A 1 10.66 -8.27 7.86
C PRO A 1 10.71 -6.76 7.60
N LEU A 2 10.69 -6.38 6.32
CA LEU A 2 10.54 -5.03 5.83
C LEU A 2 9.49 -5.03 4.71
N CYS A 3 8.77 -3.95 4.53
CA CYS A 3 8.09 -3.66 3.27
C CYS A 3 9.16 -3.45 2.19
N CYS A 4 8.92 -3.97 1.01
CA CYS A 4 9.81 -3.89 -0.14
C CYS A 4 8.98 -3.45 -1.34
N ASP A 5 8.94 -2.16 -1.57
CA ASP A 5 8.13 -1.58 -2.63
C ASP A 5 8.98 -1.31 -3.87
N PHE A 6 8.45 -1.62 -5.04
CA PHE A 6 9.04 -1.17 -6.28
C PHE A 6 8.68 0.29 -6.51
N VAL A 7 9.67 1.12 -6.82
CA VAL A 7 9.50 2.56 -6.99
C VAL A 7 10.16 3.05 -8.27
N THR A 8 9.71 4.22 -8.75
CA THR A 8 10.38 4.97 -9.81
C THR A 8 11.10 6.18 -9.20
N LEU A 9 12.41 6.20 -9.35
CA LEU A 9 13.26 7.32 -9.00
C LEU A 9 13.63 8.11 -10.26
N GLN A 10 13.71 9.42 -10.14
CA GLN A 10 14.10 10.33 -11.22
C GLN A 10 15.38 11.09 -10.85
N PRO A 11 16.38 11.19 -11.75
CA PRO A 11 17.54 12.02 -11.51
C PRO A 11 17.17 13.50 -11.36
N SER A 12 17.77 14.17 -10.38
CA SER A 12 17.78 15.61 -10.19
C SER A 12 19.21 16.10 -10.05
N HIS A 13 19.45 17.43 -9.97
CA HIS A 13 20.80 18.04 -10.06
C HIS A 13 21.87 17.34 -9.22
N ASN A 14 21.59 17.05 -7.94
CA ASN A 14 22.54 16.44 -7.01
C ASN A 14 21.97 15.25 -6.23
N ASP A 15 20.77 14.76 -6.61
CA ASP A 15 20.05 13.72 -5.89
C ASP A 15 19.20 12.90 -6.86
N MET A 16 18.64 11.81 -6.35
CA MET A 16 17.48 11.14 -6.95
C MET A 16 16.24 11.60 -6.22
N VAL A 17 15.14 11.78 -6.95
CA VAL A 17 13.84 12.20 -6.42
C VAL A 17 12.86 11.04 -6.52
N MET A 18 12.04 10.84 -5.51
CA MET A 18 10.92 9.91 -5.56
C MET A 18 9.87 10.41 -6.54
N LYS A 19 9.85 9.86 -7.75
CA LYS A 19 8.88 10.22 -8.79
C LYS A 19 7.54 9.54 -8.57
N ASP A 20 7.57 8.21 -8.34
CA ASP A 20 6.37 7.42 -8.20
C ASP A 20 6.64 6.21 -7.28
N TYR A 21 5.91 6.14 -6.18
CA TYR A 21 6.00 5.05 -5.21
C TYR A 21 5.27 3.77 -5.65
N THR A 22 4.49 3.83 -6.75
CA THR A 22 3.75 2.70 -7.32
C THR A 22 4.46 2.04 -8.50
N ALA A 23 5.59 2.62 -8.95
CA ALA A 23 6.30 2.24 -10.17
C ALA A 23 5.36 2.15 -11.39
N GLY A 24 4.50 3.17 -11.58
CA GLY A 24 3.53 3.23 -12.67
C GLY A 24 2.41 2.20 -12.53
N HIS A 25 1.88 1.99 -11.33
CA HIS A 25 0.84 0.98 -11.02
C HIS A 25 1.27 -0.42 -11.48
N LEU A 26 2.41 -0.86 -10.98
CA LEU A 26 2.97 -2.17 -11.31
C LEU A 26 1.95 -3.28 -11.06
N SER A 27 1.72 -4.13 -12.07
CA SER A 27 0.83 -5.27 -11.93
C SER A 27 1.43 -6.38 -11.05
N CYS A 28 0.58 -7.24 -10.50
CA CYS A 28 1.04 -8.38 -9.70
C CYS A 28 1.93 -9.36 -10.51
N GLU A 29 1.71 -9.49 -11.81
CA GLU A 29 2.51 -10.34 -12.68
C GLU A 29 3.91 -9.75 -12.90
N GLU A 30 3.98 -8.47 -13.24
CA GLU A 30 5.25 -7.76 -13.41
C GLU A 30 6.08 -7.78 -12.13
N SER A 31 5.42 -7.53 -10.98
CA SER A 31 6.05 -7.57 -9.66
C SER A 31 6.66 -8.95 -9.36
N ARG A 32 5.94 -10.04 -9.62
CA ARG A 32 6.45 -11.40 -9.42
C ARG A 32 7.68 -11.67 -10.30
N ASN A 33 7.69 -11.18 -11.55
CA ASN A 33 8.83 -11.32 -12.44
C ASN A 33 10.07 -10.60 -11.90
N TYR A 34 9.89 -9.37 -11.38
CA TYR A 34 11.00 -8.65 -10.72
C TYR A 34 11.47 -9.36 -9.46
N LEU A 35 10.56 -9.78 -8.57
CA LEU A 35 10.93 -10.48 -7.34
C LEU A 35 11.69 -11.76 -7.61
N LYS A 36 11.28 -12.51 -8.65
CA LYS A 36 12.00 -13.71 -9.06
C LYS A 36 13.44 -13.37 -9.46
N ALA A 37 13.63 -12.34 -10.30
CA ALA A 37 14.96 -11.92 -10.70
C ALA A 37 15.82 -11.44 -9.52
N LEU A 38 15.23 -10.71 -8.56
CA LEU A 38 15.92 -10.32 -7.33
C LEU A 38 16.29 -11.53 -6.48
N GLN A 39 15.37 -12.47 -6.28
CA GLN A 39 15.62 -13.68 -5.49
C GLN A 39 16.70 -14.55 -6.08
N ASP A 40 16.73 -14.71 -7.42
CA ASP A 40 17.72 -15.53 -8.12
C ASP A 40 19.13 -14.92 -8.07
N GLN A 41 19.25 -13.60 -8.00
CA GLN A 41 20.52 -12.88 -8.10
C GLN A 41 21.06 -12.32 -6.76
N ILE A 42 20.23 -12.21 -5.73
CA ILE A 42 20.60 -11.69 -4.39
C ILE A 42 20.54 -12.81 -3.34
N SER A 43 20.89 -14.02 -3.70
CA SER A 43 20.78 -15.19 -2.81
C SER A 43 21.87 -15.26 -1.73
N ASP A 44 22.97 -14.51 -1.87
CA ASP A 44 24.14 -14.51 -0.98
C ASP A 44 23.89 -13.83 0.39
N ARG A 45 22.79 -13.07 0.55
CA ARG A 45 22.50 -12.27 1.75
C ARG A 45 21.44 -12.86 2.67
N GLN A 46 21.10 -14.14 2.52
CA GLN A 46 20.05 -14.78 3.33
C GLN A 46 18.75 -13.96 3.35
N VAL A 47 18.39 -13.42 2.19
CA VAL A 47 17.20 -12.63 1.99
C VAL A 47 16.14 -13.46 1.26
N THR A 48 14.88 -13.25 1.63
CA THR A 48 13.75 -13.85 0.95
C THR A 48 12.72 -12.78 0.62
N PHE A 49 12.29 -12.75 -0.63
CA PHE A 49 11.25 -11.86 -1.11
C PHE A 49 9.91 -12.58 -1.18
N TYR A 50 8.87 -11.95 -0.67
CA TYR A 50 7.50 -12.46 -0.67
C TYR A 50 6.61 -11.53 -1.48
N PRO A 51 5.93 -12.03 -2.53
CA PRO A 51 5.05 -11.21 -3.35
C PRO A 51 3.82 -10.76 -2.56
N GLY A 52 3.48 -9.50 -2.71
CA GLY A 52 2.26 -8.89 -2.22
C GLY A 52 1.31 -8.52 -3.36
N LEU A 53 0.81 -7.29 -3.36
CA LEU A 53 -0.07 -6.76 -4.39
C LEU A 53 0.65 -5.66 -5.20
N GLY A 54 0.87 -5.92 -6.49
CA GLY A 54 1.53 -4.98 -7.37
C GLY A 54 2.90 -4.56 -6.85
N PHE A 55 3.11 -3.27 -6.65
CA PHE A 55 4.38 -2.72 -6.19
C PHE A 55 4.70 -3.02 -4.71
N HIS A 56 3.71 -3.33 -3.86
CA HIS A 56 3.88 -3.67 -2.45
C HIS A 56 4.29 -5.13 -2.24
N ASN A 57 5.44 -5.35 -1.64
CA ASN A 57 5.96 -6.68 -1.34
C ASN A 57 6.60 -6.71 0.05
N ILE A 58 7.06 -7.87 0.46
CA ILE A 58 7.77 -8.06 1.72
C ILE A 58 9.15 -8.65 1.46
N MET A 59 10.14 -8.13 2.15
CA MET A 59 11.47 -8.71 2.24
C MET A 59 11.75 -9.18 3.67
N VAL A 60 12.28 -10.37 3.81
CA VAL A 60 12.77 -10.89 5.09
C VAL A 60 14.27 -11.10 4.97
N ILE A 61 15.03 -10.54 5.88
CA ILE A 61 16.48 -10.70 5.97
C ILE A 61 16.85 -11.16 7.38
N GLN A 62 17.83 -12.04 7.50
CA GLN A 62 18.44 -12.39 8.78
C GLN A 62 19.46 -11.30 9.13
N SER A 63 19.10 -10.42 10.03
CA SER A 63 19.96 -9.34 10.52
C SER A 63 19.69 -9.05 11.98
N ARG A 64 20.57 -8.24 12.60
CA ARG A 64 20.25 -7.59 13.87
C ARG A 64 19.07 -6.63 13.69
N PRO A 65 18.28 -6.37 14.73
CA PRO A 65 17.23 -5.36 14.66
C PRO A 65 17.82 -4.00 14.26
N PHE A 66 17.21 -3.31 13.32
CA PHE A 66 17.56 -1.95 12.95
C PHE A 66 17.12 -0.98 14.04
N THR A 67 17.95 0.01 14.32
CA THR A 67 17.69 1.02 15.36
C THR A 67 16.87 2.21 14.86
N LYS A 68 16.96 2.49 13.55
CA LYS A 68 16.20 3.56 12.90
C LYS A 68 15.03 3.00 12.10
N PHE A 69 13.91 3.69 12.13
CA PHE A 69 12.79 3.43 11.22
C PHE A 69 13.05 4.07 9.86
N LEU A 70 12.72 3.32 8.81
CA LEU A 70 12.85 3.78 7.43
C LEU A 70 11.49 4.37 6.99
N THR A 71 11.54 5.54 6.34
CA THR A 71 10.38 6.32 5.94
C THR A 71 9.61 5.65 4.79
N PRO A 72 8.27 5.61 4.83
CA PRO A 72 7.46 5.10 3.73
C PRO A 72 7.66 5.91 2.43
N PRO A 73 7.63 5.27 1.25
CA PRO A 73 7.93 5.95 -0.01
C PRO A 73 6.87 6.95 -0.46
N ASN A 74 5.62 6.76 -0.06
CA ASN A 74 4.52 7.69 -0.37
C ASN A 74 4.65 9.05 0.34
N GLU A 75 5.38 9.12 1.45
CA GLU A 75 5.71 10.36 2.13
C GLU A 75 6.83 11.17 1.44
N LEU A 76 7.47 10.58 0.43
CA LEU A 76 8.68 11.12 -0.22
C LEU A 76 8.46 11.62 -1.64
N ILE A 77 7.23 11.65 -2.13
CA ILE A 77 6.92 12.08 -3.50
C ILE A 77 7.44 13.50 -3.72
N GLY A 78 8.25 13.67 -4.77
CA GLY A 78 8.88 14.94 -5.10
C GLY A 78 10.09 15.33 -4.24
N GLU A 79 10.41 14.54 -3.20
CA GLU A 79 11.55 14.79 -2.30
C GLU A 79 12.82 14.11 -2.80
N GLY A 80 13.97 14.75 -2.54
CA GLY A 80 15.29 14.13 -2.71
C GLY A 80 15.48 13.01 -1.70
N ILE A 81 15.85 11.82 -2.18
CA ILE A 81 15.84 10.60 -1.35
C ILE A 81 17.10 10.41 -0.51
N ARG A 82 18.20 11.11 -0.80
CA ARG A 82 19.51 10.89 -0.14
C ARG A 82 19.42 10.91 1.38
N LYS A 83 18.70 11.87 1.95
CA LYS A 83 18.53 12.03 3.42
C LYS A 83 17.68 10.94 4.08
N PHE A 84 16.95 10.17 3.29
CA PHE A 84 16.05 9.10 3.76
C PHE A 84 16.60 7.70 3.47
N MET A 85 17.70 7.61 2.73
CA MET A 85 18.35 6.33 2.48
C MET A 85 18.88 5.75 3.79
N PRO A 86 18.91 4.41 3.91
CA PRO A 86 19.59 3.75 5.01
C PRO A 86 21.02 4.25 5.12
N ASP A 87 21.47 4.61 6.31
CA ASP A 87 22.83 5.10 6.56
C ASP A 87 23.38 4.54 7.88
N GLY A 88 24.64 4.10 7.85
CA GLY A 88 25.36 3.47 8.96
C GLY A 88 25.54 1.96 8.79
N ASP A 89 26.47 1.42 9.57
CA ASP A 89 26.96 0.02 9.43
C ASP A 89 25.85 -1.03 9.55
N GLU A 90 24.82 -0.76 10.35
CA GLU A 90 23.70 -1.66 10.52
C GLU A 90 22.88 -1.88 9.24
N PHE A 91 22.98 -0.94 8.27
CA PHE A 91 22.25 -0.95 7.03
C PHE A 91 23.05 -1.42 5.81
N ASN A 92 24.32 -1.79 5.97
CA ASN A 92 25.21 -2.17 4.85
C ASN A 92 24.57 -3.25 3.96
N ASP A 93 23.90 -4.23 4.53
CA ASP A 93 23.22 -5.27 3.74
C ASP A 93 22.02 -4.71 2.98
N LEU A 94 21.24 -3.77 3.56
CA LEU A 94 20.12 -3.15 2.87
C LEU A 94 20.60 -2.25 1.72
N ILE A 95 21.65 -1.48 1.94
CA ILE A 95 22.28 -0.64 0.90
C ILE A 95 22.76 -1.51 -0.26
N TYR A 96 23.43 -2.62 0.04
CA TYR A 96 23.87 -3.58 -0.96
C TYR A 96 22.67 -4.14 -1.76
N ILE A 97 21.62 -4.58 -1.08
CA ILE A 97 20.42 -5.13 -1.72
C ILE A 97 19.74 -4.09 -2.62
N ILE A 98 19.60 -2.84 -2.16
CA ILE A 98 19.03 -1.75 -2.97
C ILE A 98 19.86 -1.52 -4.22
N ASN A 99 21.19 -1.43 -4.11
CA ASN A 99 22.09 -1.22 -5.24
C ASN A 99 22.03 -2.39 -6.24
N GLN A 100 22.01 -3.64 -5.77
CA GLN A 100 21.85 -4.80 -6.65
C GLN A 100 20.49 -4.80 -7.34
N ALA A 101 19.42 -4.47 -6.61
CA ALA A 101 18.08 -4.37 -7.20
C ALA A 101 18.04 -3.33 -8.33
N GLN A 102 18.69 -2.17 -8.17
CA GLN A 102 18.77 -1.14 -9.24
C GLN A 102 19.43 -1.68 -10.50
N ILE A 103 20.54 -2.41 -10.35
CA ILE A 103 21.26 -3.02 -11.46
C ILE A 103 20.40 -4.07 -12.18
N ILE A 104 19.75 -4.95 -11.42
CA ILE A 104 18.90 -6.02 -11.94
C ILE A 104 17.69 -5.42 -12.68
N LEU A 105 17.03 -4.45 -12.07
CA LEU A 105 15.84 -3.81 -12.62
C LEU A 105 16.15 -3.01 -13.89
N HIS A 106 17.32 -2.37 -13.97
CA HIS A 106 17.70 -1.56 -15.12
C HIS A 106 17.62 -2.33 -16.44
N ASN A 107 18.07 -3.57 -16.46
CA ASN A 107 18.11 -4.42 -17.66
C ASN A 107 16.93 -5.41 -17.74
N HIS A 108 16.00 -5.38 -16.81
CA HIS A 108 14.92 -6.36 -16.75
C HIS A 108 13.96 -6.26 -17.95
N PRO A 109 13.56 -7.40 -18.58
CA PRO A 109 12.68 -7.39 -19.75
C PRO A 109 11.36 -6.64 -19.56
N VAL A 110 10.76 -6.71 -18.37
CA VAL A 110 9.55 -5.96 -18.03
C VAL A 110 9.79 -4.46 -18.15
N ASN A 111 10.90 -3.94 -17.64
CA ASN A 111 11.25 -2.52 -17.77
C ASN A 111 11.50 -2.11 -19.22
N GLN A 112 12.09 -2.98 -20.03
CA GLN A 112 12.26 -2.72 -21.46
C GLN A 112 10.93 -2.64 -22.20
N LYS A 113 9.96 -3.47 -21.81
CA LYS A 113 8.58 -3.40 -22.33
C LYS A 113 7.91 -2.10 -21.90
N ARG A 114 7.91 -1.76 -20.59
CA ARG A 114 7.29 -0.55 -20.05
C ARG A 114 7.83 0.73 -20.68
N LYS A 115 9.16 0.81 -20.88
CA LYS A 115 9.79 1.94 -21.60
C LYS A 115 9.28 2.11 -23.02
N ARG A 116 9.05 1.00 -23.76
CA ARG A 116 8.48 1.06 -25.11
C ARG A 116 7.03 1.51 -25.13
N GLU A 117 6.32 1.26 -24.06
CA GLU A 117 4.92 1.65 -23.84
C GLU A 117 4.77 3.04 -23.18
N ASN A 118 5.88 3.76 -22.97
CA ASN A 118 5.94 5.06 -22.26
C ASN A 118 5.35 5.00 -20.84
N LEU A 119 5.49 3.85 -20.18
CA LEU A 119 5.08 3.67 -18.79
C LEU A 119 6.27 3.86 -17.85
N ASP A 120 6.01 4.37 -16.66
CA ASP A 120 7.00 4.42 -15.59
C ASP A 120 7.47 3.01 -15.23
N SER A 121 8.76 2.87 -15.04
CA SER A 121 9.43 1.59 -14.77
C SER A 121 9.93 1.54 -13.34
N ALA A 122 9.86 0.38 -12.71
CA ALA A 122 10.53 0.16 -11.43
C ALA A 122 12.05 0.20 -11.65
N ASN A 123 12.73 1.21 -11.14
CA ASN A 123 14.18 1.34 -11.23
C ASN A 123 14.90 1.22 -9.89
N SER A 124 14.14 1.08 -8.80
CA SER A 124 14.66 0.77 -7.48
C SER A 124 13.65 0.00 -6.66
N ILE A 125 14.11 -0.59 -5.57
CA ILE A 125 13.26 -1.00 -4.45
C ILE A 125 13.38 0.04 -3.34
N TRP A 126 12.32 0.20 -2.55
CA TRP A 126 12.30 1.01 -1.34
C TRP A 126 11.98 0.13 -0.14
N LEU A 127 12.88 0.09 0.82
CA LEU A 127 12.77 -0.73 2.02
C LEU A 127 12.32 0.15 3.19
N TRP A 128 11.24 -0.25 3.88
CA TRP A 128 10.66 0.53 4.96
C TRP A 128 9.85 -0.34 5.92
N GLY A 129 9.26 0.25 6.96
CA GLY A 129 8.39 -0.48 7.88
C GLY A 129 9.10 -1.61 8.63
N ASN A 130 10.40 -1.48 8.85
CA ASN A 130 11.18 -2.44 9.63
C ASN A 130 10.67 -2.53 11.06
N GLY A 131 10.52 -3.77 11.56
CA GLY A 131 10.03 -3.98 12.90
C GLY A 131 10.09 -5.43 13.32
N LYS A 132 9.72 -5.68 14.57
CA LYS A 132 9.51 -7.02 15.13
C LYS A 132 8.04 -7.37 15.07
N LYS A 133 7.74 -8.66 15.05
CA LYS A 133 6.35 -9.14 15.17
C LYS A 133 5.73 -8.58 16.46
N GLY A 134 4.75 -7.71 16.30
CA GLY A 134 3.93 -7.22 17.40
C GLY A 134 2.86 -8.25 17.80
N THR A 135 2.38 -8.16 19.03
CA THR A 135 1.23 -8.92 19.50
C THR A 135 0.13 -7.94 19.86
N LEU A 136 -0.96 -7.97 19.11
CA LEU A 136 -2.16 -7.22 19.43
C LEU A 136 -3.11 -8.13 20.21
N PRO A 137 -3.78 -7.61 21.24
CA PRO A 137 -4.83 -8.38 21.89
C PRO A 137 -5.97 -8.64 20.89
N PRO A 138 -6.54 -9.86 20.86
CA PRO A 138 -7.66 -10.17 19.96
C PRO A 138 -8.80 -9.17 20.17
N PHE A 139 -9.32 -8.62 19.07
CA PHE A 139 -10.35 -7.57 19.07
C PHE A 139 -11.59 -7.99 19.87
N GLU A 140 -12.09 -9.17 19.58
CA GLU A 140 -13.28 -9.71 20.25
C GLU A 140 -13.05 -9.88 21.76
N LYS A 141 -11.86 -10.34 22.17
CA LYS A 141 -11.52 -10.47 23.59
C LYS A 141 -11.44 -9.11 24.29
N LYS A 142 -10.96 -8.07 23.58
CA LYS A 142 -10.80 -6.72 24.14
C LYS A 142 -12.12 -5.95 24.22
N PHE A 143 -12.96 -6.07 23.20
CA PHE A 143 -14.15 -5.23 23.03
C PHE A 143 -15.48 -6.00 23.19
N GLY A 144 -15.44 -7.34 23.27
CA GLY A 144 -16.65 -8.17 23.35
C GLY A 144 -17.50 -8.11 22.09
N LYS A 145 -16.87 -7.80 20.92
CA LYS A 145 -17.56 -7.57 19.65
C LYS A 145 -16.84 -8.30 18.52
N SER A 146 -17.62 -8.95 17.67
CA SER A 146 -17.11 -9.53 16.43
C SER A 146 -16.94 -8.45 15.36
N ALA A 147 -15.89 -8.59 14.51
CA ALA A 147 -15.63 -7.60 13.46
C ALA A 147 -15.13 -8.24 12.17
N SER A 148 -15.39 -7.57 11.05
CA SER A 148 -14.76 -7.85 9.75
C SER A 148 -14.24 -6.57 9.11
N LEU A 149 -13.22 -6.74 8.25
CA LEU A 149 -12.61 -5.67 7.47
C LEU A 149 -12.75 -5.96 5.97
N ILE A 150 -13.24 -4.98 5.24
CA ILE A 150 -13.24 -4.91 3.78
C ILE A 150 -12.25 -3.83 3.37
N SER A 151 -11.10 -4.21 2.84
CA SER A 151 -10.04 -3.30 2.41
C SER A 151 -9.17 -3.93 1.34
N ALA A 152 -8.73 -3.14 0.37
CA ALA A 152 -7.68 -3.53 -0.57
C ALA A 152 -6.25 -3.25 -0.04
N SER A 153 -6.12 -2.46 1.03
CA SER A 153 -4.84 -2.16 1.64
C SER A 153 -4.28 -3.36 2.40
N LEU A 154 -3.10 -3.84 1.98
CA LEU A 154 -2.39 -4.91 2.67
C LEU A 154 -2.02 -4.54 4.11
N LEU A 155 -1.73 -3.26 4.37
CA LEU A 155 -1.44 -2.76 5.71
C LEU A 155 -2.65 -2.96 6.64
N PHE A 156 -3.83 -2.50 6.24
CA PHE A 156 -5.05 -2.68 7.03
C PHE A 156 -5.45 -4.15 7.18
N GLN A 157 -5.29 -4.95 6.12
CA GLN A 157 -5.51 -6.39 6.19
C GLN A 157 -4.56 -7.07 7.20
N GLY A 158 -3.28 -6.68 7.20
CA GLY A 158 -2.28 -7.18 8.14
C GLY A 158 -2.62 -6.80 9.58
N MET A 159 -3.01 -5.54 9.83
CA MET A 159 -3.45 -5.05 11.15
C MET A 159 -4.69 -5.80 11.64
N ALA A 160 -5.69 -5.97 10.77
CA ALA A 160 -6.91 -6.72 11.08
C ALA A 160 -6.59 -8.17 11.50
N LYS A 161 -5.78 -8.88 10.69
CA LYS A 161 -5.33 -10.24 11.00
C LYS A 161 -4.57 -10.31 12.32
N ALA A 162 -3.67 -9.35 12.60
CA ALA A 162 -2.91 -9.30 13.85
C ALA A 162 -3.83 -9.07 15.06
N ALA A 163 -4.94 -8.35 14.88
CA ALA A 163 -5.96 -8.11 15.91
C ALA A 163 -7.06 -9.19 15.96
N GLY A 164 -6.98 -10.24 15.14
CA GLY A 164 -8.01 -11.30 15.07
C GLY A 164 -9.32 -10.86 14.41
N ILE A 165 -9.30 -9.76 13.63
CA ILE A 165 -10.46 -9.30 12.84
C ILE A 165 -10.48 -10.08 11.51
N GLY A 166 -11.66 -10.54 11.10
CA GLY A 166 -11.85 -11.23 9.83
C GLY A 166 -11.58 -10.29 8.64
N VAL A 167 -10.78 -10.72 7.67
CA VAL A 167 -10.55 -9.97 6.43
C VAL A 167 -11.36 -10.59 5.32
N VAL A 168 -12.20 -9.79 4.67
CA VAL A 168 -13.09 -10.23 3.60
C VAL A 168 -12.54 -9.77 2.25
N SER A 169 -12.29 -10.73 1.36
CA SER A 169 -11.89 -10.45 -0.02
C SER A 169 -13.08 -10.07 -0.87
N VAL A 170 -12.96 -8.98 -1.61
CA VAL A 170 -13.99 -8.49 -2.52
C VAL A 170 -13.47 -8.49 -3.96
N LYS A 171 -14.19 -9.14 -4.86
CA LYS A 171 -13.81 -9.20 -6.27
C LYS A 171 -13.83 -7.81 -6.90
N GLY A 172 -12.72 -7.41 -7.51
CA GLY A 172 -12.56 -6.11 -8.15
C GLY A 172 -12.34 -4.95 -7.17
N ALA A 173 -12.15 -5.23 -5.86
CA ALA A 173 -11.73 -4.21 -4.92
C ALA A 173 -10.27 -3.84 -5.15
N THR A 174 -10.00 -2.57 -5.36
CA THR A 174 -8.67 -1.98 -5.46
C THR A 174 -8.50 -0.89 -4.39
N GLY A 175 -7.27 -0.42 -4.19
CA GLY A 175 -6.95 0.76 -3.39
C GLY A 175 -7.01 2.08 -4.17
N PHE A 176 -7.50 2.05 -5.40
CA PHE A 176 -7.51 3.15 -6.36
C PHE A 176 -8.94 3.63 -6.66
N SER A 177 -9.05 4.67 -7.48
CA SER A 177 -10.35 5.21 -7.93
C SER A 177 -11.19 4.18 -8.70
N GLU A 178 -10.54 3.31 -9.50
CA GLU A 178 -11.20 2.25 -10.27
C GLU A 178 -11.52 1.01 -9.41
N THR A 179 -12.07 1.20 -8.24
CA THR A 179 -12.51 0.11 -7.37
C THR A 179 -13.97 -0.29 -7.65
N ASN A 180 -14.27 -1.57 -7.42
CA ASN A 180 -15.67 -2.03 -7.49
C ASN A 180 -16.42 -1.64 -6.21
N PHE A 181 -17.07 -0.47 -6.23
CA PHE A 181 -17.85 0.04 -5.10
C PHE A 181 -19.05 -0.85 -4.77
N ASP A 182 -19.77 -1.33 -5.78
CA ASP A 182 -20.98 -2.14 -5.59
C ASP A 182 -20.67 -3.42 -4.83
N ASN A 183 -19.65 -4.17 -5.27
CA ASN A 183 -19.25 -5.39 -4.57
C ASN A 183 -18.76 -5.11 -3.13
N LYS A 184 -18.13 -3.96 -2.87
CA LYS A 184 -17.73 -3.56 -1.51
C LYS A 184 -18.96 -3.32 -0.63
N VAL A 185 -19.97 -2.63 -1.15
CA VAL A 185 -21.22 -2.31 -0.43
C VAL A 185 -22.02 -3.58 -0.17
N GLU A 186 -22.25 -4.41 -1.19
CA GLU A 186 -22.97 -5.68 -1.04
C GLU A 186 -22.29 -6.58 -0.01
N THR A 187 -20.96 -6.67 -0.06
CA THR A 187 -20.20 -7.45 0.94
C THR A 187 -20.35 -6.86 2.33
N ALA A 188 -20.34 -5.54 2.49
CA ALA A 188 -20.50 -4.88 3.78
C ALA A 188 -21.88 -5.16 4.38
N ILE A 189 -22.94 -5.08 3.58
CA ILE A 189 -24.32 -5.39 3.99
C ILE A 189 -24.45 -6.87 4.39
N HIS A 190 -23.83 -7.77 3.62
CA HIS A 190 -23.83 -9.20 3.96
C HIS A 190 -23.09 -9.49 5.28
N GLU A 191 -21.93 -8.88 5.49
CA GLU A 191 -21.16 -9.04 6.74
C GLU A 191 -21.89 -8.51 7.97
N LEU A 192 -22.67 -7.42 7.84
CA LEU A 192 -23.47 -6.85 8.93
C LEU A 192 -24.56 -7.82 9.46
N GLN A 193 -24.93 -8.86 8.70
CA GLN A 193 -25.86 -9.88 9.18
C GLN A 193 -25.24 -10.80 10.25
N ASN A 194 -23.91 -10.91 10.30
CA ASN A 194 -23.18 -11.87 11.12
C ASN A 194 -22.08 -11.24 12.00
N LYS A 195 -21.88 -9.92 11.88
CA LYS A 195 -20.83 -9.19 12.61
C LYS A 195 -21.41 -7.99 13.33
N ASP A 196 -20.87 -7.74 14.52
CA ASP A 196 -21.23 -6.53 15.29
C ASP A 196 -20.67 -5.26 14.63
N ILE A 197 -19.50 -5.36 13.96
CA ILE A 197 -18.81 -4.24 13.34
C ILE A 197 -18.25 -4.63 11.98
N VAL A 198 -18.50 -3.80 10.97
CA VAL A 198 -17.86 -3.92 9.65
C VAL A 198 -17.08 -2.66 9.36
N TYR A 199 -15.77 -2.83 9.14
CA TYR A 199 -14.88 -1.77 8.67
C TYR A 199 -14.79 -1.82 7.15
N LEU A 200 -15.25 -0.76 6.49
CA LEU A 200 -15.15 -0.61 5.03
C LEU A 200 -14.15 0.51 4.72
N ASN A 201 -13.04 0.16 4.10
CA ASN A 201 -12.01 1.11 3.69
C ASN A 201 -12.09 1.42 2.19
N VAL A 202 -12.06 2.71 1.87
CA VAL A 202 -12.03 3.25 0.50
C VAL A 202 -10.90 4.28 0.41
N ALA A 203 -9.90 4.04 -0.43
CA ALA A 203 -8.65 4.82 -0.46
C ALA A 203 -8.41 5.61 -1.77
N GLY A 204 -9.27 5.49 -2.79
CA GLY A 204 -9.03 6.06 -4.12
C GLY A 204 -8.78 7.57 -4.15
N ALA A 205 -9.44 8.35 -3.31
CA ALA A 205 -9.27 9.80 -3.26
C ALA A 205 -7.88 10.24 -2.73
N GLU A 206 -7.24 9.44 -1.89
CA GLU A 206 -5.90 9.68 -1.36
C GLU A 206 -4.85 9.62 -2.47
N GLU A 207 -4.88 8.57 -3.27
CA GLU A 207 -3.93 8.36 -4.36
C GLU A 207 -3.98 9.50 -5.40
N LEU A 208 -5.19 9.97 -5.73
CA LEU A 208 -5.38 11.09 -6.65
C LEU A 208 -4.84 12.40 -6.07
N SER A 209 -4.88 12.59 -4.76
CA SER A 209 -4.22 13.71 -4.10
C SER A 209 -2.72 13.69 -4.31
N LEU A 210 -2.09 12.52 -4.10
CA LEU A 210 -0.64 12.35 -4.28
C LEU A 210 -0.18 12.49 -5.74
N LYS A 211 -1.11 12.36 -6.69
CA LYS A 211 -0.88 12.64 -8.12
C LYS A 211 -1.16 14.09 -8.52
N GLY A 212 -1.68 14.92 -7.62
CA GLY A 212 -2.11 16.28 -7.93
C GLY A 212 -3.35 16.35 -8.83
N ASN A 213 -4.10 15.27 -8.96
CA ASN A 213 -5.28 15.19 -9.83
C ASN A 213 -6.54 15.59 -9.06
N ILE A 214 -6.83 16.88 -9.05
CA ILE A 214 -7.95 17.48 -8.30
C ILE A 214 -9.29 17.06 -8.88
N ASP A 215 -9.44 17.09 -10.20
CA ASP A 215 -10.72 16.82 -10.86
C ASP A 215 -11.19 15.38 -10.63
N ASP A 216 -10.33 14.40 -10.86
CA ASP A 216 -10.67 13.00 -10.60
C ASP A 216 -10.84 12.72 -9.11
N LYS A 217 -10.15 13.44 -8.23
CA LYS A 217 -10.38 13.35 -6.78
C LYS A 217 -11.80 13.76 -6.40
N ILE A 218 -12.29 14.87 -6.95
CA ILE A 218 -13.67 15.34 -6.71
C ILE A 218 -14.66 14.30 -7.22
N LEU A 219 -14.51 13.81 -8.45
CA LEU A 219 -15.36 12.78 -9.02
C LEU A 219 -15.35 11.50 -8.19
N THR A 220 -14.18 11.11 -7.66
CA THR A 220 -14.07 9.93 -6.80
C THR A 220 -14.80 10.13 -5.46
N ILE A 221 -14.77 11.33 -4.88
CA ILE A 221 -15.52 11.65 -3.66
C ILE A 221 -17.04 11.61 -3.93
N GLU A 222 -17.50 12.16 -5.06
CA GLU A 222 -18.90 12.05 -5.50
C GLU A 222 -19.33 10.60 -5.74
N ASP A 223 -18.46 9.79 -6.31
CA ASP A 223 -18.67 8.35 -6.48
C ASP A 223 -18.77 7.62 -5.13
N ILE A 224 -17.92 7.95 -4.17
CA ILE A 224 -17.99 7.39 -2.81
C ILE A 224 -19.33 7.77 -2.15
N ASP A 225 -19.76 9.01 -2.27
CA ASP A 225 -21.04 9.44 -1.71
C ASP A 225 -22.22 8.69 -2.36
N SER A 226 -22.29 8.68 -3.68
CA SER A 226 -23.40 8.13 -4.44
C SER A 226 -23.43 6.59 -4.47
N LYS A 227 -22.25 5.93 -4.56
CA LYS A 227 -22.12 4.48 -4.75
C LYS A 227 -21.84 3.72 -3.44
N VAL A 228 -21.38 4.39 -2.38
CA VAL A 228 -21.09 3.75 -1.10
C VAL A 228 -22.00 4.30 0.01
N ILE A 229 -21.93 5.60 0.29
CA ILE A 229 -22.62 6.20 1.42
C ILE A 229 -24.15 6.16 1.20
N GLY A 230 -24.60 6.54 0.00
CA GLY A 230 -26.03 6.52 -0.35
C GLY A 230 -26.68 5.15 -0.15
N PRO A 231 -26.19 4.08 -0.81
CA PRO A 231 -26.73 2.73 -0.63
C PRO A 231 -26.67 2.21 0.81
N LEU A 232 -25.54 2.41 1.52
CA LEU A 232 -25.43 2.00 2.93
C LEU A 232 -26.39 2.78 3.82
N SER A 233 -26.56 4.10 3.62
CA SER A 233 -27.51 4.91 4.37
C SER A 233 -28.94 4.45 4.16
N LYS A 234 -29.30 4.08 2.93
CA LYS A 234 -30.62 3.54 2.61
C LYS A 234 -30.86 2.21 3.34
N GLU A 235 -29.92 1.29 3.29
CA GLU A 235 -30.01 -0.01 3.97
C GLU A 235 -30.14 0.16 5.49
N ILE A 236 -29.35 1.05 6.09
CA ILE A 236 -29.38 1.34 7.53
C ILE A 236 -30.70 1.99 7.94
N SER A 237 -31.29 2.83 7.09
CA SER A 237 -32.61 3.43 7.38
C SER A 237 -33.72 2.40 7.49
N LEU A 238 -33.59 1.26 6.85
CA LEU A 238 -34.51 0.13 6.92
C LEU A 238 -34.25 -0.78 8.14
N ASN A 239 -33.07 -0.63 8.77
CA ASN A 239 -32.67 -1.46 9.91
C ASN A 239 -32.26 -0.59 11.12
N SER A 240 -33.21 -0.32 12.01
CA SER A 240 -33.00 0.56 13.17
C SER A 240 -31.91 0.12 14.17
N GLY A 241 -31.43 -1.13 14.06
CA GLY A 241 -30.38 -1.67 14.92
C GLY A 241 -28.95 -1.33 14.45
N VAL A 242 -28.78 -0.79 13.23
CA VAL A 242 -27.49 -0.50 12.64
C VAL A 242 -27.18 1.00 12.72
N LYS A 243 -25.92 1.33 12.98
CA LYS A 243 -25.41 2.71 12.95
C LYS A 243 -24.22 2.79 11.99
N MET A 244 -24.11 3.88 11.24
CA MET A 244 -22.98 4.17 10.38
C MET A 244 -22.17 5.33 10.94
N MET A 245 -20.85 5.21 10.84
CA MET A 245 -19.92 6.30 11.09
C MET A 245 -18.99 6.43 9.88
N VAL A 246 -18.92 7.62 9.30
CA VAL A 246 -17.98 7.95 8.23
C VAL A 246 -16.81 8.70 8.85
N VAL A 247 -15.60 8.22 8.59
CA VAL A 247 -14.38 8.78 9.17
C VAL A 247 -13.40 9.09 8.04
N VAL A 248 -12.89 10.32 8.01
CA VAL A 248 -11.75 10.70 7.18
C VAL A 248 -10.50 10.39 7.99
N ASN A 249 -9.64 9.53 7.44
CA ASN A 249 -8.47 9.02 8.16
C ASN A 249 -7.41 10.13 8.37
N HIS A 250 -7.15 10.91 7.31
CA HIS A 250 -6.22 12.04 7.31
C HIS A 250 -6.53 12.99 6.16
N VAL A 251 -5.93 14.18 6.20
CA VAL A 251 -6.00 15.14 5.11
C VAL A 251 -4.88 14.85 4.12
N SER A 252 -5.21 14.82 2.84
CA SER A 252 -4.24 14.75 1.74
C SER A 252 -4.52 15.85 0.73
N SER A 253 -3.54 16.75 0.54
CA SER A 253 -3.66 17.91 -0.33
C SER A 253 -3.27 17.54 -1.76
N ALA A 254 -4.20 17.70 -2.71
CA ALA A 254 -3.90 17.55 -4.14
C ALA A 254 -3.11 18.75 -4.72
N VAL A 255 -3.14 19.90 -4.05
CA VAL A 255 -2.37 21.08 -4.43
C VAL A 255 -0.92 20.96 -3.96
N ALA A 256 -0.71 20.57 -2.71
CA ALA A 256 0.62 20.37 -2.16
C ALA A 256 1.25 19.01 -2.56
N VAL A 257 0.45 18.10 -3.12
CA VAL A 257 0.86 16.72 -3.51
C VAL A 257 1.52 15.99 -2.34
N LYS A 258 0.97 16.17 -1.14
CA LYS A 258 1.50 15.58 0.10
C LYS A 258 0.42 15.42 1.16
N TYR A 259 0.74 14.68 2.20
CA TYR A 259 -0.09 14.64 3.41
C TYR A 259 0.05 15.94 4.19
N GLU A 260 -1.04 16.39 4.79
CA GLU A 260 -1.06 17.47 5.76
C GLU A 260 -1.31 16.88 7.14
N ASN A 261 -0.51 17.31 8.11
CA ASN A 261 -0.61 16.88 9.51
C ASN A 261 -1.69 17.65 10.26
#